data_bcfd9c8ae27bf61eb20c58f0b2ddef87
#
_entry.id   bcfd9c8ae27bf61eb20c58f0b2ddef87
#
_cell.length_a   1.000
_cell.length_b   1.000
_cell.length_c   1.000
_cell.angle_alpha   90.00
_cell.angle_beta   90.00
_cell.angle_gamma   90.00
#
_symmetry.space_group_name_H-M   'P 1'
#
loop_
_entity.id
_entity.type
_entity.pdbx_description
1 polymer ?
#
loop_
_entity_poly.entity_id
_entity_poly.type
_entity_poly.pdbx_seq_one_letter_code
_entity_poly.pdbx_strand_id
1 'polypeptide(L)'
;INIISQLFQRAKLPYQFSETPLVRAMTNAKTTEKYCAFPVQRAQQIEADYQWISPILITHSGLFARQDFSRVLLTLNDAKKIKVGVLRGSGDAEYLKALGFSVEETNSQEQNLAKLRAKRFDLWAADNLSANFFIAQHGSKNAMAKELLTFRITLGSLACHINMPQADVAKLQATLDSMITEGVLQKK
;
A
#
# COMPACT_ATOMS: atom_id res chain seq x y z
N ILE A 1 9.41 -6.23 2.73
CA ILE A 1 10.89 -6.16 2.72
C ILE A 1 11.48 -7.43 2.12
N ASN A 2 11.09 -8.62 2.58
CA ASN A 2 11.70 -9.88 2.14
C ASN A 2 11.68 -10.09 0.60
N ILE A 3 10.57 -9.79 -0.07
CA ILE A 3 10.44 -9.91 -1.55
C ILE A 3 11.43 -8.97 -2.25
N ILE A 4 11.55 -7.71 -1.80
CA ILE A 4 12.46 -6.73 -2.40
C ILE A 4 13.92 -7.12 -2.18
N SER A 5 14.27 -7.62 -0.97
CA SER A 5 15.62 -8.13 -0.71
C SER A 5 15.97 -9.26 -1.69
N GLN A 6 15.10 -10.25 -1.84
CA GLN A 6 15.31 -11.36 -2.77
C GLN A 6 15.42 -10.88 -4.24
N LEU A 7 14.58 -9.91 -4.65
CA LEU A 7 14.60 -9.34 -5.97
C LEU A 7 15.98 -8.74 -6.30
N PHE A 8 16.48 -7.84 -5.44
CA PHE A 8 17.77 -7.19 -5.67
C PHE A 8 18.96 -8.15 -5.55
N GLN A 9 18.91 -9.11 -4.60
CA GLN A 9 19.94 -10.15 -4.48
C GLN A 9 20.02 -11.04 -5.71
N ARG A 10 18.89 -11.53 -6.21
CA ARG A 10 18.85 -12.35 -7.44
C ARG A 10 19.27 -11.55 -8.67
N ALA A 11 18.88 -10.29 -8.76
CA ALA A 11 19.32 -9.38 -9.80
C ALA A 11 20.78 -8.95 -9.65
N LYS A 12 21.47 -9.31 -8.57
CA LYS A 12 22.86 -8.91 -8.27
C LYS A 12 23.06 -7.40 -8.37
N LEU A 13 22.10 -6.64 -7.84
CA LEU A 13 22.15 -5.18 -7.74
C LEU A 13 22.29 -4.78 -6.27
N PRO A 14 23.17 -3.83 -5.94
CA PRO A 14 23.31 -3.34 -4.58
C PRO A 14 22.07 -2.57 -4.16
N TYR A 15 21.68 -2.68 -2.89
CA TYR A 15 20.54 -1.95 -2.34
C TYR A 15 20.73 -1.62 -0.87
N GLN A 16 20.03 -0.58 -0.43
CA GLN A 16 19.90 -0.20 0.96
C GLN A 16 18.47 0.20 1.25
N PHE A 17 17.92 -0.18 2.41
CA PHE A 17 16.60 0.24 2.84
C PHE A 17 16.64 1.51 3.67
N SER A 18 15.63 2.37 3.43
CA SER A 18 15.33 3.54 4.24
C SER A 18 13.84 3.57 4.51
N GLU A 19 13.45 3.68 5.77
CA GLU A 19 12.04 3.79 6.15
C GLU A 19 11.64 5.26 6.24
N THR A 20 10.67 5.66 5.43
CA THR A 20 10.14 7.02 5.38
C THR A 20 8.64 7.00 5.08
N PRO A 21 7.87 8.04 5.45
CA PRO A 21 6.48 8.16 5.03
C PRO A 21 6.34 8.10 3.51
N LEU A 22 5.24 7.47 3.02
CA LEU A 22 5.02 7.21 1.60
C LEU A 22 5.24 8.43 0.70
N VAL A 23 4.67 9.57 1.05
CA VAL A 23 4.83 10.81 0.26
C VAL A 23 6.28 11.21 0.13
N ARG A 24 7.06 11.10 1.20
CA ARG A 24 8.50 11.41 1.19
C ARG A 24 9.27 10.39 0.35
N ALA A 25 8.95 9.09 0.48
CA ALA A 25 9.57 8.05 -0.34
C ALA A 25 9.34 8.28 -1.84
N MET A 26 8.11 8.64 -2.22
CA MET A 26 7.77 8.98 -3.61
C MET A 26 8.48 10.24 -4.10
N THR A 27 8.55 11.29 -3.26
CA THR A 27 9.32 12.50 -3.60
C THR A 27 10.80 12.16 -3.81
N ASN A 28 11.40 11.38 -2.91
CA ASN A 28 12.80 10.95 -3.06
C ASN A 28 13.01 10.13 -4.33
N ALA A 29 12.09 9.21 -4.66
CA ALA A 29 12.15 8.44 -5.90
C ALA A 29 12.03 9.30 -7.16
N LYS A 30 11.38 10.47 -7.07
CA LYS A 30 11.26 11.42 -8.18
C LYS A 30 12.49 12.35 -8.31
N THR A 31 13.18 12.66 -7.21
CA THR A 31 14.22 13.71 -7.18
C THR A 31 15.63 13.17 -6.96
N THR A 32 15.79 11.92 -6.57
CA THR A 32 17.10 11.32 -6.24
C THR A 32 17.38 10.13 -7.16
N GLU A 33 18.44 10.21 -7.93
CA GLU A 33 18.87 9.11 -8.80
C GLU A 33 19.10 7.83 -8.01
N LYS A 34 18.79 6.69 -8.63
CA LYS A 34 18.91 5.34 -8.05
C LYS A 34 18.04 5.11 -6.81
N TYR A 35 17.10 6.02 -6.49
CA TYR A 35 16.15 5.82 -5.43
C TYR A 35 14.87 5.17 -5.96
N CYS A 36 14.31 4.21 -5.21
CA CYS A 36 13.02 3.59 -5.49
C CYS A 36 12.14 3.63 -4.25
N ALA A 37 10.85 3.91 -4.43
CA ALA A 37 9.83 3.80 -3.40
C ALA A 37 9.01 2.51 -3.58
N PHE A 38 8.63 1.87 -2.47
CA PHE A 38 7.75 0.69 -2.48
C PHE A 38 7.03 0.50 -1.14
N PRO A 39 5.87 -0.18 -1.13
CA PRO A 39 5.04 -0.49 -2.27
C PRO A 39 4.29 0.77 -2.73
N VAL A 40 4.26 1.04 -4.02
CA VAL A 40 3.51 2.16 -4.61
C VAL A 40 2.42 1.59 -5.51
N GLN A 41 1.21 2.10 -5.38
CA GLN A 41 0.12 1.78 -6.32
C GLN A 41 0.32 2.61 -7.60
N ARG A 42 0.49 1.92 -8.72
CA ARG A 42 0.65 2.53 -10.03
C ARG A 42 -0.66 3.19 -10.47
N ALA A 43 -0.61 4.43 -10.90
CA ALA A 43 -1.75 5.21 -11.32
C ALA A 43 -1.40 6.08 -12.53
N GLN A 44 -2.37 6.34 -13.38
CA GLN A 44 -2.17 7.08 -14.63
C GLN A 44 -1.55 8.48 -14.40
N GLN A 45 -1.92 9.14 -13.30
CA GLN A 45 -1.46 10.50 -12.99
C GLN A 45 0.04 10.58 -12.67
N ILE A 46 0.64 9.48 -12.25
CA ILE A 46 2.06 9.39 -11.86
C ILE A 46 2.86 8.45 -12.76
N GLU A 47 2.22 7.91 -13.79
CA GLU A 47 2.80 6.89 -14.69
C GLU A 47 4.12 7.36 -15.31
N ALA A 48 4.15 8.59 -15.80
CA ALA A 48 5.31 9.17 -16.48
C ALA A 48 6.42 9.68 -15.52
N ASP A 49 6.17 9.69 -14.22
CA ASP A 49 7.11 10.24 -13.23
C ASP A 49 8.20 9.23 -12.82
N TYR A 50 8.00 7.94 -13.08
CA TYR A 50 8.84 6.86 -12.56
C TYR A 50 9.13 5.78 -13.60
N GLN A 51 10.22 5.06 -13.37
CA GLN A 51 10.43 3.72 -13.94
C GLN A 51 9.79 2.68 -13.01
N TRP A 52 8.99 1.77 -13.57
CA TRP A 52 8.20 0.84 -12.79
C TRP A 52 8.71 -0.60 -12.90
N ILE A 53 8.79 -1.29 -11.75
CA ILE A 53 8.95 -2.73 -11.67
C ILE A 53 7.70 -3.29 -10.96
N SER A 54 6.93 -4.13 -11.65
CA SER A 54 5.58 -4.49 -11.19
C SER A 54 5.12 -5.85 -11.74
N PRO A 55 4.24 -6.58 -11.01
CA PRO A 55 3.83 -6.32 -9.61
C PRO A 55 4.80 -6.95 -8.62
N ILE A 56 5.19 -6.23 -7.56
CA ILE A 56 5.96 -6.79 -6.44
C ILE A 56 5.07 -7.33 -5.32
N LEU A 57 3.79 -6.97 -5.35
CA LEU A 57 2.80 -7.33 -4.35
C LEU A 57 1.40 -7.29 -4.97
N ILE A 58 0.60 -8.31 -4.70
CA ILE A 58 -0.83 -8.35 -5.05
C ILE A 58 -1.62 -8.42 -3.75
N THR A 59 -2.45 -7.43 -3.50
CA THR A 59 -3.29 -7.35 -2.30
C THR A 59 -4.70 -6.93 -2.67
N HIS A 60 -5.58 -6.86 -1.68
CA HIS A 60 -6.84 -6.16 -1.82
C HIS A 60 -6.94 -5.04 -0.80
N SER A 61 -7.59 -3.96 -1.17
CA SER A 61 -7.93 -2.86 -0.28
C SER A 61 -9.33 -3.06 0.27
N GLY A 62 -9.46 -2.91 1.59
CA GLY A 62 -10.69 -3.08 2.32
C GLY A 62 -11.02 -1.87 3.22
N LEU A 63 -12.28 -1.79 3.61
CA LEU A 63 -12.75 -0.94 4.68
C LEU A 63 -12.76 -1.74 5.98
N PHE A 64 -11.99 -1.28 6.95
CA PHE A 64 -11.87 -1.86 8.28
C PHE A 64 -12.62 -0.98 9.30
N ALA A 65 -13.31 -1.62 10.23
CA ALA A 65 -14.00 -0.93 11.33
C ALA A 65 -13.71 -1.59 12.67
N ARG A 66 -13.99 -0.88 13.76
CA ARG A 66 -13.94 -1.48 15.10
C ARG A 66 -14.93 -2.65 15.22
N GLN A 67 -14.69 -3.54 16.17
CA GLN A 67 -15.58 -4.69 16.41
C GLN A 67 -17.01 -4.27 16.81
N ASP A 68 -17.13 -3.12 17.51
CA ASP A 68 -18.42 -2.56 17.95
C ASP A 68 -19.21 -1.82 16.83
N PHE A 69 -18.66 -1.76 15.62
CA PHE A 69 -19.35 -1.16 14.49
C PHE A 69 -20.46 -2.08 14.00
N SER A 70 -21.70 -1.59 14.05
CA SER A 70 -22.92 -2.40 13.84
C SER A 70 -23.58 -2.21 12.47
N ARG A 71 -23.18 -1.18 11.69
CA ARG A 71 -23.78 -0.95 10.37
C ARG A 71 -23.31 -2.00 9.39
N VAL A 72 -24.25 -2.54 8.60
CA VAL A 72 -23.95 -3.43 7.49
C VAL A 72 -23.60 -2.58 6.27
N LEU A 73 -22.45 -2.88 5.66
CA LEU A 73 -22.03 -2.30 4.40
C LEU A 73 -22.02 -3.42 3.36
N LEU A 74 -22.91 -3.35 2.38
CA LEU A 74 -22.98 -4.30 1.28
C LEU A 74 -22.17 -3.80 0.07
N THR A 75 -22.11 -2.49 -0.08
CA THR A 75 -21.44 -1.81 -1.17
C THR A 75 -20.60 -0.65 -0.65
N LEU A 76 -19.67 -0.19 -1.46
CA LEU A 76 -18.87 1.00 -1.14
C LEU A 76 -19.75 2.24 -0.97
N ASN A 77 -20.88 2.30 -1.67
CA ASN A 77 -21.83 3.41 -1.59
C ASN A 77 -22.48 3.55 -0.21
N ASP A 78 -22.67 2.44 0.53
CA ASP A 78 -23.22 2.45 1.89
C ASP A 78 -22.30 3.17 2.89
N ALA A 79 -21.01 3.24 2.57
CA ALA A 79 -19.98 3.89 3.39
C ALA A 79 -19.80 5.37 3.08
N LYS A 80 -20.41 5.94 2.03
CA LYS A 80 -20.14 7.33 1.55
C LYS A 80 -20.34 8.41 2.59
N LYS A 81 -21.28 8.23 3.53
CA LYS A 81 -21.58 9.21 4.58
C LYS A 81 -20.72 9.02 5.84
N ILE A 82 -19.81 8.06 5.82
CA ILE A 82 -18.96 7.73 6.96
C ILE A 82 -17.55 8.26 6.67
N LYS A 83 -16.95 8.94 7.64
CA LYS A 83 -15.57 9.40 7.53
C LYS A 83 -14.61 8.21 7.52
N VAL A 84 -13.68 8.20 6.56
CA VAL A 84 -12.71 7.13 6.34
C VAL A 84 -11.30 7.64 6.60
N GLY A 85 -10.56 6.99 7.50
CA GLY A 85 -9.12 7.22 7.65
C GLY A 85 -8.35 6.57 6.50
N VAL A 86 -7.38 7.28 5.93
CA VAL A 86 -6.57 6.80 4.80
C VAL A 86 -5.10 7.16 4.99
N LEU A 87 -4.21 6.42 4.36
CA LEU A 87 -2.80 6.78 4.28
C LEU A 87 -2.60 7.90 3.26
N ARG A 88 -1.98 8.99 3.67
CA ARG A 88 -1.69 10.14 2.79
C ARG A 88 -0.86 9.73 1.57
N GLY A 89 -1.28 10.18 0.39
CA GLY A 89 -0.62 9.89 -0.87
C GLY A 89 -0.79 8.45 -1.36
N SER A 90 -1.62 7.64 -0.70
CA SER A 90 -1.93 6.30 -1.19
C SER A 90 -2.95 6.34 -2.34
N GLY A 91 -2.89 5.35 -3.23
CA GLY A 91 -3.89 5.19 -4.27
C GLY A 91 -5.30 4.94 -3.72
N ASP A 92 -5.44 4.45 -2.48
CA ASP A 92 -6.74 4.32 -1.83
C ASP A 92 -7.31 5.68 -1.41
N ALA A 93 -6.45 6.59 -0.94
CA ALA A 93 -6.85 7.96 -0.63
C ALA A 93 -7.39 8.66 -1.87
N GLU A 94 -6.66 8.60 -2.98
CA GLU A 94 -7.07 9.22 -4.24
C GLU A 94 -8.33 8.58 -4.82
N TYR A 95 -8.43 7.26 -4.78
CA TYR A 95 -9.61 6.53 -5.25
C TYR A 95 -10.87 6.89 -4.47
N LEU A 96 -10.81 6.90 -3.14
CA LEU A 96 -11.97 7.24 -2.30
C LEU A 96 -12.36 8.71 -2.44
N LYS A 97 -11.39 9.64 -2.55
CA LYS A 97 -11.66 11.06 -2.85
C LYS A 97 -12.38 11.23 -4.19
N ALA A 98 -11.90 10.57 -5.23
CA ALA A 98 -12.51 10.63 -6.56
C ALA A 98 -13.96 10.11 -6.56
N LEU A 99 -14.28 9.16 -5.67
CA LEU A 99 -15.65 8.68 -5.45
C LEU A 99 -16.49 9.59 -4.53
N GLY A 100 -15.94 10.70 -4.03
CA GLY A 100 -16.65 11.65 -3.17
C GLY A 100 -16.74 11.27 -1.70
N PHE A 101 -15.82 10.43 -1.20
CA PHE A 101 -15.74 10.11 0.22
C PHE A 101 -15.15 11.25 1.05
N SER A 102 -15.64 11.43 2.28
CA SER A 102 -14.97 12.22 3.31
C SER A 102 -13.81 11.43 3.89
N VAL A 103 -12.57 11.78 3.52
CA VAL A 103 -11.37 11.10 4.00
C VAL A 103 -10.59 11.96 4.99
N GLU A 104 -9.98 11.30 5.99
CA GLU A 104 -9.00 11.89 6.89
C GLU A 104 -7.65 11.24 6.65
N GLU A 105 -6.68 12.02 6.19
CA GLU A 105 -5.36 11.53 5.86
C GLU A 105 -4.44 11.47 7.08
N THR A 106 -3.68 10.37 7.20
CA THR A 106 -2.62 10.20 8.20
C THR A 106 -1.30 9.86 7.51
N ASN A 107 -0.21 9.99 8.25
CA ASN A 107 1.13 9.73 7.72
C ASN A 107 1.57 8.26 7.84
N SER A 108 0.82 7.43 8.59
CA SER A 108 1.08 5.98 8.70
C SER A 108 -0.20 5.20 8.95
N GLN A 109 -0.20 3.92 8.60
CA GLN A 109 -1.32 3.01 8.87
C GLN A 109 -1.49 2.75 10.38
N GLU A 110 -0.40 2.80 11.14
CA GLU A 110 -0.46 2.72 12.61
C GLU A 110 -1.27 3.87 13.20
N GLN A 111 -1.06 5.11 12.71
CA GLN A 111 -1.86 6.27 13.12
C GLN A 111 -3.33 6.10 12.74
N ASN A 112 -3.64 5.51 11.58
CA ASN A 112 -5.00 5.20 11.19
C ASN A 112 -5.66 4.23 12.19
N LEU A 113 -4.99 3.13 12.54
CA LEU A 113 -5.50 2.17 13.51
C LEU A 113 -5.70 2.83 14.89
N ALA A 114 -4.76 3.65 15.35
CA ALA A 114 -4.87 4.38 16.62
C ALA A 114 -6.08 5.33 16.62
N LYS A 115 -6.29 6.09 15.55
CA LYS A 115 -7.44 7.00 15.40
C LYS A 115 -8.78 6.26 15.30
N LEU A 116 -8.82 5.12 14.57
CA LEU A 116 -9.99 4.25 14.50
C LEU A 116 -10.39 3.77 15.90
N ARG A 117 -9.42 3.31 16.70
CA ARG A 117 -9.63 2.89 18.11
C ARG A 117 -10.13 4.05 18.99
N ALA A 118 -9.59 5.24 18.78
CA ALA A 118 -10.00 6.46 19.49
C ALA A 118 -11.32 7.06 18.97
N LYS A 119 -12.03 6.38 18.07
CA LYS A 119 -13.33 6.81 17.49
C LYS A 119 -13.26 8.18 16.80
N ARG A 120 -12.09 8.54 16.22
CA ARG A 120 -11.94 9.77 15.43
C ARG A 120 -12.59 9.68 14.05
N PHE A 121 -12.68 8.48 13.54
CA PHE A 121 -13.47 8.08 12.38
C PHE A 121 -13.94 6.61 12.59
N ASP A 122 -14.89 6.17 11.78
CA ASP A 122 -15.50 4.86 11.97
C ASP A 122 -14.98 3.80 11.01
N LEU A 123 -14.39 4.22 9.89
CA LEU A 123 -13.83 3.33 8.88
C LEU A 123 -12.36 3.68 8.61
N TRP A 124 -11.57 2.66 8.31
CA TRP A 124 -10.18 2.76 7.90
C TRP A 124 -9.99 2.00 6.60
N ALA A 125 -9.50 2.67 5.56
CA ALA A 125 -9.12 2.04 4.30
C ALA A 125 -7.65 1.68 4.32
N ALA A 126 -7.36 0.43 4.05
CA ALA A 126 -6.00 -0.11 3.98
C ALA A 126 -5.96 -1.37 3.12
N ASP A 127 -4.77 -1.71 2.63
CA ASP A 127 -4.53 -3.04 2.11
C ASP A 127 -4.56 -4.08 3.24
N ASN A 128 -5.03 -5.28 2.92
CA ASN A 128 -5.25 -6.34 3.89
C ASN A 128 -3.97 -6.79 4.62
N LEU A 129 -2.80 -6.71 3.98
CA LEU A 129 -1.53 -7.11 4.61
C LEU A 129 -1.11 -6.09 5.66
N SER A 130 -1.14 -4.79 5.33
CA SER A 130 -0.86 -3.72 6.28
C SER A 130 -1.86 -3.74 7.44
N ALA A 131 -3.15 -3.86 7.15
CA ALA A 131 -4.17 -3.90 8.19
C ALA A 131 -3.95 -5.06 9.15
N ASN A 132 -3.79 -6.27 8.64
CA ASN A 132 -3.57 -7.47 9.46
C ASN A 132 -2.28 -7.38 10.28
N PHE A 133 -1.20 -6.82 9.70
CA PHE A 133 0.06 -6.61 10.41
C PHE A 133 -0.12 -5.70 11.63
N PHE A 134 -0.69 -4.50 11.45
CA PHE A 134 -0.88 -3.56 12.56
C PHE A 134 -1.92 -4.05 13.56
N ILE A 135 -2.97 -4.72 13.11
CA ILE A 135 -3.94 -5.37 13.99
C ILE A 135 -3.26 -6.42 14.87
N ALA A 136 -2.38 -7.25 14.30
CA ALA A 136 -1.67 -8.29 15.06
C ALA A 136 -0.67 -7.72 16.07
N GLN A 137 0.00 -6.61 15.73
CA GLN A 137 0.97 -5.96 16.64
C GLN A 137 0.34 -5.29 17.86
N HIS A 138 -0.87 -4.75 17.73
CA HIS A 138 -1.41 -3.84 18.73
C HIS A 138 -2.45 -4.45 19.67
N GLY A 139 -2.61 -5.79 19.70
CA GLY A 139 -3.38 -6.21 20.69
C GLY A 139 -4.18 -7.47 20.86
N SER A 140 -5.02 -7.56 21.85
CA SER A 140 -5.89 -8.70 22.05
C SER A 140 -6.94 -8.79 20.94
N LYS A 141 -7.18 -10.00 20.45
CA LYS A 141 -8.07 -10.33 19.32
C LYS A 141 -9.50 -9.74 19.42
N ASN A 142 -9.95 -9.31 20.58
CA ASN A 142 -11.34 -8.90 20.82
C ASN A 142 -11.59 -7.38 20.74
N ALA A 143 -10.55 -6.53 20.63
CA ALA A 143 -10.71 -5.06 20.60
C ALA A 143 -10.33 -4.44 19.26
N MET A 144 -10.08 -5.25 18.25
CA MET A 144 -9.42 -4.87 17.01
C MET A 144 -10.39 -4.60 15.88
N ALA A 145 -9.86 -4.01 14.82
CA ALA A 145 -10.61 -3.79 13.59
C ALA A 145 -10.92 -5.11 12.89
N LYS A 146 -12.06 -5.14 12.21
CA LYS A 146 -12.48 -6.20 11.28
C LYS A 146 -12.66 -5.61 9.90
N GLU A 147 -12.34 -6.39 8.88
CA GLU A 147 -12.68 -6.04 7.51
C GLU A 147 -14.20 -6.19 7.31
N LEU A 148 -14.82 -5.13 6.77
CA LEU A 148 -16.25 -5.13 6.47
C LEU A 148 -16.52 -5.32 4.99
N LEU A 149 -15.65 -4.76 4.14
CA LEU A 149 -15.86 -4.72 2.70
C LEU A 149 -14.51 -4.64 1.99
N THR A 150 -14.25 -5.57 1.08
CA THR A 150 -13.20 -5.42 0.08
C THR A 150 -13.72 -4.57 -1.08
N PHE A 151 -13.00 -3.55 -1.52
CA PHE A 151 -13.47 -2.67 -2.57
C PHE A 151 -12.62 -2.67 -3.86
N ARG A 152 -11.38 -3.15 -3.81
CA ARG A 152 -10.56 -3.36 -5.02
C ARG A 152 -9.36 -4.26 -4.77
N ILE A 153 -8.87 -4.89 -5.85
CA ILE A 153 -7.55 -5.52 -5.89
C ILE A 153 -6.52 -4.44 -6.21
N THR A 154 -5.38 -4.48 -5.54
CA THR A 154 -4.29 -3.51 -5.69
C THR A 154 -2.98 -4.23 -6.02
N LEU A 155 -2.23 -3.59 -6.92
CA LEU A 155 -0.90 -4.03 -7.29
C LEU A 155 0.12 -3.05 -6.70
N GLY A 156 0.93 -3.54 -5.77
CA GLY A 156 2.09 -2.80 -5.28
C GLY A 156 3.22 -2.91 -6.29
N SER A 157 3.88 -1.80 -6.54
CA SER A 157 5.00 -1.69 -7.48
C SER A 157 6.20 -1.04 -6.82
N LEU A 158 7.36 -1.26 -7.40
CA LEU A 158 8.56 -0.47 -7.13
C LEU A 158 8.55 0.70 -8.12
N ALA A 159 8.49 1.93 -7.60
CA ALA A 159 8.55 3.18 -8.36
C ALA A 159 9.96 3.75 -8.23
N CYS A 160 10.76 3.69 -9.29
CA CYS A 160 12.14 4.14 -9.30
C CYS A 160 12.30 5.48 -10.04
N HIS A 161 13.39 6.20 -9.75
CA HIS A 161 13.72 7.44 -10.43
C HIS A 161 13.67 7.27 -11.95
N ILE A 162 13.14 8.27 -12.66
CA ILE A 162 12.92 8.20 -14.11
C ILE A 162 14.21 7.93 -14.90
N ASN A 163 15.36 8.41 -14.42
CA ASN A 163 16.66 8.18 -15.04
C ASN A 163 17.37 6.90 -14.54
N MET A 164 16.65 6.00 -13.85
CA MET A 164 17.25 4.71 -13.51
C MET A 164 17.72 4.00 -14.80
N PRO A 165 18.95 3.43 -14.84
CA PRO A 165 19.44 2.77 -16.04
C PRO A 165 18.46 1.70 -16.53
N GLN A 166 18.10 1.76 -17.82
CA GLN A 166 17.15 0.81 -18.41
C GLN A 166 17.58 -0.65 -18.28
N ALA A 167 18.91 -0.89 -18.28
CA ALA A 167 19.45 -2.23 -18.06
C ALA A 167 19.11 -2.77 -16.66
N ASP A 168 19.14 -1.92 -15.63
CA ASP A 168 18.81 -2.29 -14.26
C ASP A 168 17.30 -2.50 -14.10
N VAL A 169 16.48 -1.65 -14.73
CA VAL A 169 15.02 -1.79 -14.73
C VAL A 169 14.63 -3.10 -15.42
N ALA A 170 15.15 -3.37 -16.60
CA ALA A 170 14.88 -4.60 -17.32
C ALA A 170 15.33 -5.85 -16.55
N LYS A 171 16.49 -5.78 -15.92
CA LYS A 171 17.04 -6.87 -15.09
C LYS A 171 16.17 -7.14 -13.85
N LEU A 172 15.71 -6.09 -13.17
CA LEU A 172 14.80 -6.23 -12.04
C LEU A 172 13.45 -6.81 -12.48
N GLN A 173 12.88 -6.32 -13.59
CA GLN A 173 11.61 -6.84 -14.10
C GLN A 173 11.74 -8.32 -14.49
N ALA A 174 12.74 -8.70 -15.25
CA ALA A 174 12.96 -10.10 -15.64
C ALA A 174 13.18 -11.02 -14.44
N THR A 175 13.90 -10.54 -13.42
CA THR A 175 14.08 -11.29 -12.16
C THR A 175 12.76 -11.43 -11.42
N LEU A 176 11.95 -10.38 -11.38
CA LEU A 176 10.62 -10.41 -10.74
C LEU A 176 9.70 -11.41 -11.46
N ASP A 177 9.70 -11.41 -12.80
CA ASP A 177 8.89 -12.33 -13.60
C ASP A 177 9.25 -13.79 -13.33
N SER A 178 10.55 -14.10 -13.17
CA SER A 178 11.02 -15.42 -12.72
C SER A 178 10.51 -15.75 -11.33
N MET A 179 10.60 -14.83 -10.38
CA MET A 179 10.10 -15.02 -8.99
C MET A 179 8.59 -15.26 -8.95
N ILE A 180 7.83 -14.60 -9.83
CA ILE A 180 6.37 -14.82 -9.97
C ILE A 180 6.10 -16.23 -10.46
N THR A 181 6.81 -16.65 -11.53
CA THR A 181 6.67 -18.00 -12.10
C THR A 181 7.03 -19.09 -11.09
N GLU A 182 8.01 -18.86 -10.23
CA GLU A 182 8.41 -19.75 -9.13
C GLU A 182 7.42 -19.73 -7.95
N GLY A 183 6.38 -18.88 -7.96
CA GLY A 183 5.40 -18.75 -6.90
C GLY A 183 5.93 -18.06 -5.63
N VAL A 184 7.02 -17.31 -5.72
CA VAL A 184 7.64 -16.64 -4.55
C VAL A 184 6.73 -15.56 -3.96
N LEU A 185 5.93 -14.87 -4.77
CA LEU A 185 4.99 -13.84 -4.31
C LEU A 185 3.75 -14.42 -3.62
N GLN A 186 3.47 -15.72 -3.79
CA GLN A 186 2.29 -16.39 -3.23
C GLN A 186 2.59 -17.10 -1.90
N LYS A 187 3.85 -17.25 -1.53
CA LYS A 187 4.23 -17.85 -0.24
C LYS A 187 3.94 -16.86 0.89
N LYS A 188 2.97 -17.23 1.73
CA LYS A 188 2.60 -16.52 2.97
C LYS A 188 3.72 -16.55 4.01
#